data_3971f9202a22d8fcc59a8c6ae8584878
#
_entry.id   3971f9202a22d8fcc59a8c6ae8584878
#
_cell.length_a   1.000
_cell.length_b   1.000
_cell.length_c   1.000
_cell.angle_alpha   90.00
_cell.angle_beta   90.00
_cell.angle_gamma   90.00
#
_symmetry.space_group_name_H-M   'P 1'
#
loop_
_entity.id
_entity.type
_entity.pdbx_description
1 polymer ?
#
loop_
_entity_poly.entity_id
_entity_poly.type
_entity_poly.pdbx_seq_one_letter_code
_entity_poly.pdbx_strand_id
1 'polypeptide(L)'
;MLMRVLVTGGAGFIGGCLCEELVKRGCEVSILDDFSSGSRSNVQHLLDDHCGRFRLFVGDCTERDDVAGVLEGVDVVFHFAANPEVRLDLSDPETCFRQNVYATHVVLEAIRNSGAEKIVFASTSTIYGDARVVPTPEDYAPLEPISVYGASKLASEALITAYAHSYGFAALILRFANVVGSRSGHGVIFDFVRKLREDPGELEILGDGTQTKSYLYIDDCVSAVLTAFERMRGRVEVLNVGSEDQVGVREIADVVVEEMRLKDVNFRFTGGVDGGRGWVGDVKNMLLDVTRLKAKGWKPKYNSKEAVRQTARRIAT
;
A
#
# COMPACT_ATOMS: atom_id res chain seq x y z
N MET A 1 -16.53 20.68 -13.76
CA MET A 1 -16.40 20.94 -12.32
C MET A 1 -15.04 20.46 -11.85
N LEU A 2 -14.48 21.12 -10.86
CA LEU A 2 -13.24 20.70 -10.23
C LEU A 2 -13.56 19.45 -9.37
N MET A 3 -12.83 18.33 -9.53
CA MET A 3 -13.05 17.11 -8.76
C MET A 3 -12.57 17.31 -7.31
N ARG A 4 -13.44 17.07 -6.34
CA ARG A 4 -13.16 17.15 -4.91
C ARG A 4 -12.90 15.75 -4.37
N VAL A 5 -11.74 15.56 -3.80
CA VAL A 5 -11.21 14.25 -3.40
C VAL A 5 -10.90 14.26 -1.92
N LEU A 6 -11.33 13.21 -1.21
CA LEU A 6 -10.82 12.89 0.12
C LEU A 6 -9.81 11.74 0.02
N VAL A 7 -8.63 11.91 0.63
CA VAL A 7 -7.65 10.83 0.80
C VAL A 7 -7.50 10.56 2.29
N THR A 8 -8.04 9.44 2.77
CA THR A 8 -7.73 8.97 4.12
C THR A 8 -6.36 8.31 4.15
N GLY A 9 -5.58 8.51 5.20
CA GLY A 9 -4.17 8.10 5.21
C GLY A 9 -3.31 8.94 4.25
N GLY A 10 -3.73 10.18 3.97
CA GLY A 10 -3.08 11.07 3.01
C GLY A 10 -1.71 11.59 3.44
N ALA A 11 -1.34 11.50 4.72
CA ALA A 11 0.00 11.80 5.23
C ALA A 11 0.91 10.56 5.27
N GLY A 12 0.39 9.39 4.89
CA GLY A 12 1.14 8.15 4.74
C GLY A 12 2.04 8.15 3.50
N PHE A 13 2.75 7.04 3.29
CA PHE A 13 3.69 6.88 2.17
C PHE A 13 3.00 6.96 0.80
N ILE A 14 2.06 6.07 0.52
CA ILE A 14 1.38 6.02 -0.78
C ILE A 14 0.38 7.19 -0.90
N GLY A 15 -0.37 7.45 0.18
CA GLY A 15 -1.37 8.53 0.21
C GLY A 15 -0.77 9.90 -0.08
N GLY A 16 0.38 10.23 0.53
CA GLY A 16 1.07 11.51 0.31
C GLY A 16 1.54 11.70 -1.14
N CYS A 17 2.14 10.66 -1.73
CA CYS A 17 2.54 10.71 -3.14
C CYS A 17 1.33 10.80 -4.10
N LEU A 18 0.22 10.15 -3.75
CA LEU A 18 -1.03 10.26 -4.50
C LEU A 18 -1.60 11.69 -4.42
N CYS A 19 -1.58 12.31 -3.24
CA CYS A 19 -2.03 13.68 -3.04
C CYS A 19 -1.27 14.67 -3.93
N GLU A 20 0.07 14.52 -4.04
CA GLU A 20 0.89 15.35 -4.93
C GLU A 20 0.39 15.30 -6.39
N GLU A 21 0.14 14.11 -6.89
CA GLU A 21 -0.31 13.93 -8.28
C GLU A 21 -1.77 14.40 -8.49
N LEU A 22 -2.66 14.21 -7.51
CA LEU A 22 -4.03 14.71 -7.57
C LEU A 22 -4.07 16.26 -7.61
N VAL A 23 -3.25 16.93 -6.78
CA VAL A 23 -3.14 18.40 -6.77
C VAL A 23 -2.56 18.90 -8.08
N LYS A 24 -1.49 18.28 -8.63
CA LYS A 24 -0.92 18.62 -9.94
C LYS A 24 -1.94 18.50 -11.07
N ARG A 25 -2.87 17.54 -10.97
CA ARG A 25 -3.98 17.35 -11.92
C ARG A 25 -5.14 18.34 -11.72
N GLY A 26 -5.00 19.24 -10.76
CA GLY A 26 -5.98 20.31 -10.52
C GLY A 26 -7.15 19.90 -9.63
N CYS A 27 -7.10 18.76 -8.92
CA CYS A 27 -8.13 18.38 -7.96
C CYS A 27 -8.10 19.30 -6.71
N GLU A 28 -9.25 19.46 -6.06
CA GLU A 28 -9.31 19.88 -4.67
C GLU A 28 -9.14 18.65 -3.78
N VAL A 29 -8.08 18.61 -2.99
CA VAL A 29 -7.72 17.46 -2.18
C VAL A 29 -7.86 17.78 -0.70
N SER A 30 -8.69 17.01 -0.01
CA SER A 30 -8.74 16.97 1.44
C SER A 30 -8.09 15.68 1.93
N ILE A 31 -7.33 15.73 3.01
CA ILE A 31 -6.80 14.53 3.65
C ILE A 31 -7.32 14.40 5.07
N LEU A 32 -7.58 13.16 5.51
CA LEU A 32 -7.85 12.79 6.89
C LEU A 32 -6.76 11.82 7.34
N ASP A 33 -6.01 12.19 8.39
CA ASP A 33 -4.88 11.39 8.90
C ASP A 33 -4.68 11.68 10.40
N ASP A 34 -4.46 10.66 11.20
CA ASP A 34 -4.18 10.76 12.64
C ASP A 34 -2.69 10.79 12.96
N PHE A 35 -1.84 10.66 11.94
CA PHE A 35 -0.38 10.56 12.03
C PHE A 35 0.14 9.37 12.85
N SER A 36 -0.67 8.33 13.08
CA SER A 36 -0.24 7.11 13.76
C SER A 36 0.87 6.37 13.01
N SER A 37 0.83 6.43 11.68
CA SER A 37 1.87 5.86 10.79
C SER A 37 2.35 6.84 9.72
N GLY A 38 1.59 7.90 9.46
CA GLY A 38 1.92 8.98 8.55
C GLY A 38 2.84 10.04 9.16
N SER A 39 3.30 10.98 8.34
CA SER A 39 4.08 12.13 8.80
C SER A 39 3.60 13.41 8.12
N ARG A 40 3.47 14.46 8.92
CA ARG A 40 3.15 15.81 8.41
C ARG A 40 4.15 16.29 7.36
N SER A 41 5.42 15.88 7.48
CA SER A 41 6.46 16.23 6.50
C SER A 41 6.17 15.72 5.09
N ASN A 42 5.40 14.64 4.96
CA ASN A 42 5.02 14.09 3.64
C ASN A 42 4.10 15.02 2.85
N VAL A 43 3.38 15.92 3.52
CA VAL A 43 2.35 16.79 2.90
C VAL A 43 2.53 18.28 3.19
N GLN A 44 3.53 18.67 4.00
CA GLN A 44 3.73 20.07 4.40
C GLN A 44 3.91 20.99 3.20
N HIS A 45 4.68 20.58 2.19
CA HIS A 45 4.88 21.33 0.96
C HIS A 45 3.57 21.58 0.18
N LEU A 46 2.60 20.66 0.25
CA LEU A 46 1.30 20.84 -0.38
C LEU A 46 0.45 21.89 0.34
N LEU A 47 0.57 21.98 1.67
CA LEU A 47 -0.09 23.01 2.46
C LEU A 47 0.48 24.40 2.15
N ASP A 48 1.80 24.48 1.96
CA ASP A 48 2.51 25.74 1.71
C ASP A 48 2.27 26.24 0.27
N ASP A 49 2.35 25.34 -0.74
CA ASP A 49 2.34 25.69 -2.15
C ASP A 49 0.92 25.80 -2.76
N HIS A 50 -0.07 25.10 -2.16
CA HIS A 50 -1.41 24.94 -2.73
C HIS A 50 -2.54 25.40 -1.79
N CYS A 51 -2.31 26.49 -1.07
CA CYS A 51 -3.29 27.12 -0.18
C CYS A 51 -4.64 27.32 -0.88
N GLY A 52 -5.70 26.68 -0.36
CA GLY A 52 -7.06 26.72 -0.91
C GLY A 52 -7.48 25.50 -1.76
N ARG A 53 -6.54 24.71 -2.29
CA ARG A 53 -6.85 23.45 -3.00
C ARG A 53 -6.41 22.19 -2.26
N PHE A 54 -5.63 22.35 -1.20
CA PHE A 54 -5.20 21.26 -0.33
C PHE A 54 -5.56 21.57 1.11
N ARG A 55 -6.24 20.63 1.77
CA ARG A 55 -6.69 20.77 3.17
C ARG A 55 -6.28 19.55 3.97
N LEU A 56 -5.78 19.79 5.17
CA LEU A 56 -5.43 18.75 6.14
C LEU A 56 -6.42 18.78 7.30
N PHE A 57 -7.05 17.63 7.53
CA PHE A 57 -7.85 17.36 8.72
C PHE A 57 -7.12 16.30 9.57
N VAL A 58 -6.86 16.63 10.81
CA VAL A 58 -6.28 15.69 11.78
C VAL A 58 -7.43 14.97 12.45
N GLY A 59 -7.51 13.65 12.27
CA GLY A 59 -8.60 12.84 12.82
C GLY A 59 -8.44 11.36 12.51
N ASP A 60 -9.23 10.54 13.20
CA ASP A 60 -9.20 9.08 13.16
C ASP A 60 -10.34 8.54 12.30
N CYS A 61 -10.04 7.65 11.34
CA CYS A 61 -11.05 6.98 10.52
C CYS A 61 -11.98 6.04 11.32
N THR A 62 -11.67 5.74 12.58
CA THR A 62 -12.57 5.01 13.49
C THR A 62 -13.61 5.91 14.14
N GLU A 63 -13.45 7.24 14.09
CA GLU A 63 -14.33 8.21 14.68
C GLU A 63 -15.31 8.76 13.63
N ARG A 64 -16.63 8.55 13.90
CA ARG A 64 -17.70 8.88 12.92
C ARG A 64 -17.76 10.36 12.61
N ASP A 65 -17.56 11.21 13.60
CA ASP A 65 -17.66 12.66 13.45
C ASP A 65 -16.48 13.20 12.64
N ASP A 66 -15.27 12.66 12.81
CA ASP A 66 -14.09 13.02 12.04
C ASP A 66 -14.29 12.73 10.56
N VAL A 67 -14.80 11.52 10.25
CA VAL A 67 -15.02 11.10 8.84
C VAL A 67 -16.20 11.87 8.23
N ALA A 68 -17.29 12.06 8.93
CA ALA A 68 -18.47 12.78 8.43
C ALA A 68 -18.14 14.25 8.14
N GLY A 69 -17.34 14.89 9.02
CA GLY A 69 -16.96 16.29 8.90
C GLY A 69 -16.14 16.63 7.67
N VAL A 70 -15.46 15.64 7.06
CA VAL A 70 -14.57 15.86 5.89
C VAL A 70 -15.20 15.42 4.56
N LEU A 71 -16.37 14.80 4.57
CA LEU A 71 -17.03 14.25 3.36
C LEU A 71 -18.01 15.23 2.69
N GLU A 72 -18.26 16.40 3.28
CA GLU A 72 -19.17 17.35 2.64
C GLU A 72 -18.68 17.82 1.29
N GLY A 73 -19.45 17.53 0.27
CA GLY A 73 -19.18 17.88 -1.11
C GLY A 73 -18.04 17.12 -1.78
N VAL A 74 -17.56 16.03 -1.21
CA VAL A 74 -16.55 15.13 -1.81
C VAL A 74 -17.19 14.30 -2.92
N ASP A 75 -16.52 14.21 -4.07
CA ASP A 75 -16.94 13.40 -5.22
C ASP A 75 -16.37 11.99 -5.14
N VAL A 76 -15.13 11.85 -4.66
CA VAL A 76 -14.37 10.58 -4.62
C VAL A 76 -13.58 10.44 -3.33
N VAL A 77 -13.63 9.24 -2.74
CA VAL A 77 -12.81 8.87 -1.57
C VAL A 77 -11.72 7.88 -1.98
N PHE A 78 -10.45 8.26 -1.77
CA PHE A 78 -9.32 7.33 -1.78
C PHE A 78 -9.06 6.86 -0.36
N HIS A 79 -9.49 5.64 -0.03
CA HIS A 79 -9.34 5.07 1.31
C HIS A 79 -8.02 4.30 1.42
N PHE A 80 -6.99 5.00 1.89
CA PHE A 80 -5.62 4.51 2.03
C PHE A 80 -5.18 4.42 3.50
N ALA A 81 -5.99 4.93 4.43
CA ALA A 81 -5.78 4.74 5.86
C ALA A 81 -5.86 3.25 6.21
N ALA A 82 -4.87 2.75 6.89
CA ALA A 82 -4.80 1.39 7.42
C ALA A 82 -3.61 1.27 8.38
N ASN A 83 -3.66 0.31 9.29
CA ASN A 83 -2.45 -0.18 9.94
C ASN A 83 -1.78 -1.19 8.99
N PRO A 84 -0.57 -0.91 8.46
CA PRO A 84 0.10 -1.78 7.51
C PRO A 84 1.01 -2.83 8.16
N GLU A 85 1.15 -2.85 9.49
CA GLU A 85 2.13 -3.66 10.20
C GLU A 85 1.66 -5.11 10.35
N VAL A 86 2.14 -5.96 9.47
CA VAL A 86 1.80 -7.40 9.44
C VAL A 86 2.30 -8.14 10.68
N ARG A 87 3.38 -7.67 11.34
CA ARG A 87 3.98 -8.33 12.50
C ARG A 87 3.23 -8.06 13.82
N LEU A 88 2.37 -7.03 13.88
CA LEU A 88 1.49 -6.80 15.03
C LEU A 88 0.43 -7.89 15.20
N ASP A 89 0.15 -8.67 14.18
CA ASP A 89 -0.87 -9.72 14.18
C ASP A 89 -0.78 -10.69 15.37
N LEU A 90 0.43 -10.96 15.86
CA LEU A 90 0.67 -11.88 16.97
C LEU A 90 0.51 -11.24 18.35
N SER A 91 0.67 -9.93 18.46
CA SER A 91 0.66 -9.20 19.74
C SER A 91 -0.61 -8.39 19.96
N ASP A 92 -1.20 -7.85 18.90
CA ASP A 92 -2.37 -6.98 18.97
C ASP A 92 -3.25 -7.09 17.70
N PRO A 93 -3.98 -8.20 17.54
CA PRO A 93 -4.87 -8.41 16.40
C PRO A 93 -6.09 -7.47 16.42
N GLU A 94 -6.47 -6.93 17.59
CA GLU A 94 -7.58 -6.00 17.73
C GLU A 94 -7.30 -4.69 17.00
N THR A 95 -6.08 -4.20 17.05
CA THR A 95 -5.66 -2.99 16.31
C THR A 95 -5.87 -3.16 14.81
N CYS A 96 -5.49 -4.30 14.24
CA CYS A 96 -5.77 -4.61 12.83
C CYS A 96 -7.27 -4.59 12.51
N PHE A 97 -8.11 -5.18 13.37
CA PHE A 97 -9.55 -5.15 13.17
C PHE A 97 -10.10 -3.72 13.22
N ARG A 98 -9.75 -2.96 14.25
CA ARG A 98 -10.25 -1.60 14.43
C ARG A 98 -9.80 -0.67 13.32
N GLN A 99 -8.51 -0.61 13.05
CA GLN A 99 -7.94 0.36 12.11
C GLN A 99 -8.13 0.00 10.64
N ASN A 100 -8.41 -1.27 10.31
CA ASN A 100 -8.63 -1.68 8.94
C ASN A 100 -10.11 -1.98 8.66
N VAL A 101 -10.76 -2.85 9.44
CA VAL A 101 -12.15 -3.27 9.15
C VAL A 101 -13.17 -2.25 9.64
N TYR A 102 -13.06 -1.88 10.94
CA TYR A 102 -14.02 -0.95 11.53
C TYR A 102 -13.88 0.46 10.93
N ALA A 103 -12.65 0.95 10.74
CA ALA A 103 -12.40 2.22 10.03
C ALA A 103 -13.00 2.22 8.61
N THR A 104 -12.83 1.13 7.84
CA THR A 104 -13.47 0.98 6.54
C THR A 104 -14.99 1.04 6.65
N HIS A 105 -15.60 0.38 7.65
CA HIS A 105 -17.04 0.46 7.89
C HIS A 105 -17.50 1.89 8.18
N VAL A 106 -16.78 2.64 9.02
CA VAL A 106 -17.10 4.05 9.34
C VAL A 106 -17.05 4.92 8.08
N VAL A 107 -16.01 4.75 7.27
CA VAL A 107 -15.88 5.47 5.99
C VAL A 107 -17.04 5.13 5.03
N LEU A 108 -17.42 3.85 4.93
CA LEU A 108 -18.54 3.42 4.08
C LEU A 108 -19.89 3.98 4.54
N GLU A 109 -20.14 4.03 5.86
CA GLU A 109 -21.36 4.65 6.42
C GLU A 109 -21.40 6.15 6.11
N ALA A 110 -20.25 6.83 6.18
CA ALA A 110 -20.19 8.24 5.85
C ALA A 110 -20.39 8.48 4.34
N ILE A 111 -19.81 7.64 3.45
CA ILE A 111 -20.05 7.68 1.99
C ILE A 111 -21.53 7.49 1.69
N ARG A 112 -22.18 6.50 2.30
CA ARG A 112 -23.61 6.22 2.11
C ARG A 112 -24.51 7.42 2.41
N ASN A 113 -24.11 8.25 3.36
CA ASN A 113 -24.85 9.43 3.81
C ASN A 113 -24.36 10.74 3.18
N SER A 114 -23.37 10.67 2.27
CA SER A 114 -22.81 11.80 1.53
C SER A 114 -23.21 11.74 0.04
N GLY A 115 -22.71 12.70 -0.73
CA GLY A 115 -22.83 12.72 -2.20
C GLY A 115 -21.66 12.04 -2.92
N ALA A 116 -20.76 11.37 -2.21
CA ALA A 116 -19.60 10.73 -2.83
C ALA A 116 -20.02 9.55 -3.71
N GLU A 117 -19.57 9.56 -4.96
CA GLU A 117 -19.99 8.59 -5.98
C GLU A 117 -19.05 7.39 -6.10
N LYS A 118 -17.80 7.52 -5.59
CA LYS A 118 -16.76 6.51 -5.79
C LYS A 118 -15.87 6.34 -4.56
N ILE A 119 -15.45 5.09 -4.33
CA ILE A 119 -14.36 4.75 -3.42
C ILE A 119 -13.25 4.02 -4.18
N VAL A 120 -11.99 4.40 -3.91
CA VAL A 120 -10.78 3.69 -4.34
C VAL A 120 -10.10 3.15 -3.08
N PHE A 121 -9.94 1.85 -2.98
CA PHE A 121 -9.46 1.19 -1.78
C PHE A 121 -8.08 0.57 -1.99
N ALA A 122 -7.17 0.87 -1.07
CA ALA A 122 -5.85 0.25 -1.00
C ALA A 122 -5.94 -1.12 -0.31
N SER A 123 -6.08 -2.18 -1.11
CA SER A 123 -5.96 -3.57 -0.67
C SER A 123 -4.53 -4.08 -0.85
N THR A 124 -4.31 -5.38 -0.69
CA THR A 124 -2.98 -5.99 -0.61
C THR A 124 -2.95 -7.37 -1.27
N SER A 125 -1.77 -7.78 -1.75
CA SER A 125 -1.51 -9.15 -2.20
C SER A 125 -1.60 -10.19 -1.07
N THR A 126 -1.50 -9.80 0.19
CA THR A 126 -1.55 -10.73 1.33
C THR A 126 -2.89 -11.44 1.50
N ILE A 127 -3.96 -10.93 0.87
CA ILE A 127 -5.27 -11.60 0.86
C ILE A 127 -5.25 -12.95 0.14
N TYR A 128 -4.30 -13.15 -0.78
CA TYR A 128 -4.16 -14.39 -1.52
C TYR A 128 -3.51 -15.52 -0.69
N GLY A 129 -2.84 -15.16 0.42
CA GLY A 129 -2.06 -16.11 1.21
C GLY A 129 -0.95 -16.78 0.39
N ASP A 130 -0.76 -18.08 0.59
CA ASP A 130 0.16 -18.89 -0.22
C ASP A 130 -0.51 -19.35 -1.52
N ALA A 131 -0.60 -18.44 -2.48
CA ALA A 131 -1.24 -18.71 -3.75
C ALA A 131 -0.57 -19.88 -4.50
N ARG A 132 -1.38 -20.82 -5.00
CA ARG A 132 -0.92 -21.99 -5.77
C ARG A 132 -0.68 -21.67 -7.24
N VAL A 133 -1.17 -20.52 -7.71
CA VAL A 133 -0.98 -20.02 -9.06
C VAL A 133 -0.18 -18.72 -8.98
N VAL A 134 0.97 -18.69 -9.64
CA VAL A 134 1.88 -17.53 -9.68
C VAL A 134 2.33 -17.35 -11.13
N PRO A 135 2.12 -16.20 -11.76
CA PRO A 135 1.47 -14.98 -11.25
C PRO A 135 0.00 -15.18 -10.84
N THR A 136 -0.41 -14.56 -9.72
CA THR A 136 -1.74 -14.75 -9.13
C THR A 136 -2.76 -13.77 -9.75
N PRO A 137 -3.81 -14.25 -10.44
CA PRO A 137 -4.82 -13.39 -11.06
C PRO A 137 -5.86 -12.88 -10.04
N GLU A 138 -6.61 -11.83 -10.40
CA GLU A 138 -7.61 -11.22 -9.52
C GLU A 138 -8.78 -12.14 -9.17
N ASP A 139 -9.10 -13.12 -10.04
CA ASP A 139 -10.15 -14.12 -9.84
C ASP A 139 -9.66 -15.42 -9.18
N TYR A 140 -8.41 -15.42 -8.66
CA TYR A 140 -7.91 -16.53 -7.86
C TYR A 140 -8.81 -16.80 -6.65
N ALA A 141 -9.13 -18.08 -6.45
CA ALA A 141 -9.94 -18.58 -5.34
C ALA A 141 -9.45 -19.97 -4.90
N PRO A 142 -9.60 -20.34 -3.61
CA PRO A 142 -10.12 -19.51 -2.53
C PRO A 142 -9.09 -18.46 -2.06
N LEU A 143 -9.58 -17.35 -1.47
CA LEU A 143 -8.73 -16.36 -0.81
C LEU A 143 -8.50 -16.85 0.63
N GLU A 144 -7.27 -17.21 0.94
CA GLU A 144 -6.88 -17.82 2.24
C GLU A 144 -5.72 -17.00 2.87
N PRO A 145 -6.00 -15.78 3.38
CA PRO A 145 -4.95 -14.98 4.01
C PRO A 145 -4.35 -15.70 5.22
N ILE A 146 -3.02 -15.67 5.32
CA ILE A 146 -2.24 -16.31 6.40
C ILE A 146 -1.80 -15.34 7.50
N SER A 147 -2.33 -14.10 7.48
CA SER A 147 -2.09 -13.05 8.47
C SER A 147 -3.40 -12.34 8.82
N VAL A 148 -3.51 -11.79 10.05
CA VAL A 148 -4.68 -11.00 10.48
C VAL A 148 -4.80 -9.74 9.63
N TYR A 149 -3.67 -9.13 9.28
CA TYR A 149 -3.65 -8.02 8.34
C TYR A 149 -4.29 -8.38 6.99
N GLY A 150 -3.87 -9.50 6.38
CA GLY A 150 -4.47 -9.98 5.13
C GLY A 150 -5.97 -10.26 5.27
N ALA A 151 -6.38 -10.89 6.38
CA ALA A 151 -7.78 -11.15 6.69
C ALA A 151 -8.59 -9.86 6.87
N SER A 152 -8.04 -8.83 7.55
CA SER A 152 -8.69 -7.54 7.73
C SER A 152 -8.91 -6.80 6.42
N LYS A 153 -7.94 -6.85 5.50
CA LYS A 153 -8.06 -6.25 4.16
C LYS A 153 -9.08 -6.99 3.30
N LEU A 154 -9.12 -8.32 3.36
CA LEU A 154 -10.13 -9.13 2.67
C LEU A 154 -11.55 -8.84 3.19
N ALA A 155 -11.73 -8.73 4.51
CA ALA A 155 -12.98 -8.33 5.12
C ALA A 155 -13.44 -6.94 4.63
N SER A 156 -12.50 -6.00 4.53
CA SER A 156 -12.76 -4.66 3.98
C SER A 156 -13.18 -4.70 2.51
N GLU A 157 -12.53 -5.51 1.65
CA GLU A 157 -12.95 -5.71 0.26
C GLU A 157 -14.40 -6.23 0.16
N ALA A 158 -14.75 -7.20 1.02
CA ALA A 158 -16.10 -7.77 1.06
C ALA A 158 -17.15 -6.72 1.48
N LEU A 159 -16.86 -5.92 2.52
CA LEU A 159 -17.73 -4.82 2.95
C LEU A 159 -17.90 -3.79 1.83
N ILE A 160 -16.82 -3.30 1.23
CA ILE A 160 -16.86 -2.31 0.15
C ILE A 160 -17.71 -2.83 -1.02
N THR A 161 -17.50 -4.08 -1.41
CA THR A 161 -18.27 -4.72 -2.50
C THR A 161 -19.76 -4.76 -2.18
N ALA A 162 -20.12 -5.20 -0.97
CA ALA A 162 -21.52 -5.28 -0.52
C ALA A 162 -22.17 -3.88 -0.48
N TYR A 163 -21.47 -2.89 0.08
CA TYR A 163 -21.97 -1.51 0.16
C TYR A 163 -22.15 -0.89 -1.23
N ALA A 164 -21.19 -1.08 -2.15
CA ALA A 164 -21.29 -0.58 -3.52
C ALA A 164 -22.54 -1.11 -4.22
N HIS A 165 -22.84 -2.40 -4.05
CA HIS A 165 -24.06 -3.00 -4.62
C HIS A 165 -25.34 -2.52 -3.92
N SER A 166 -25.32 -2.38 -2.61
CA SER A 166 -26.50 -2.02 -1.81
C SER A 166 -26.87 -0.54 -1.92
N TYR A 167 -25.88 0.34 -2.01
CA TYR A 167 -26.07 1.80 -1.92
C TYR A 167 -25.73 2.57 -3.19
N GLY A 168 -25.21 1.91 -4.22
CA GLY A 168 -25.19 2.44 -5.59
C GLY A 168 -23.94 3.23 -5.99
N PHE A 169 -22.94 3.43 -5.12
CA PHE A 169 -21.66 4.03 -5.50
C PHE A 169 -20.72 3.04 -6.21
N ALA A 170 -19.70 3.53 -6.88
CA ALA A 170 -18.70 2.69 -7.54
C ALA A 170 -17.49 2.43 -6.63
N ALA A 171 -16.91 1.23 -6.70
CA ALA A 171 -15.78 0.81 -5.89
C ALA A 171 -14.65 0.25 -6.76
N LEU A 172 -13.46 0.84 -6.66
CA LEU A 172 -12.22 0.34 -7.25
C LEU A 172 -11.35 -0.23 -6.13
N ILE A 173 -11.07 -1.53 -6.18
CA ILE A 173 -10.24 -2.23 -5.20
C ILE A 173 -8.89 -2.54 -5.85
N LEU A 174 -7.80 -2.04 -5.24
CA LEU A 174 -6.45 -2.18 -5.76
C LEU A 174 -5.63 -3.08 -4.83
N ARG A 175 -5.26 -4.27 -5.31
CA ARG A 175 -4.46 -5.24 -4.58
C ARG A 175 -2.99 -5.00 -4.86
N PHE A 176 -2.30 -4.32 -3.96
CA PHE A 176 -0.91 -3.94 -4.12
C PHE A 176 0.07 -5.09 -3.85
N ALA A 177 1.09 -5.22 -4.69
CA ALA A 177 2.36 -5.86 -4.36
C ALA A 177 3.15 -5.03 -3.33
N ASN A 178 4.42 -5.38 -3.05
CA ASN A 178 5.24 -4.56 -2.16
C ASN A 178 5.59 -3.22 -2.83
N VAL A 179 5.04 -2.14 -2.33
CA VAL A 179 5.36 -0.79 -2.81
C VAL A 179 6.58 -0.27 -2.07
N VAL A 180 7.57 0.26 -2.81
CA VAL A 180 8.84 0.75 -2.26
C VAL A 180 9.15 2.16 -2.75
N GLY A 181 9.89 2.90 -1.92
CA GLY A 181 10.29 4.29 -2.19
C GLY A 181 10.87 4.94 -0.93
N SER A 182 11.51 6.09 -1.08
CA SER A 182 12.27 6.73 0.01
C SER A 182 11.44 7.16 1.23
N ARG A 183 10.12 7.34 1.07
CA ARG A 183 9.23 7.74 2.16
C ARG A 183 8.56 6.57 2.88
N SER A 184 8.86 5.31 2.52
CA SER A 184 8.21 4.13 3.12
C SER A 184 8.44 4.01 4.63
N GLY A 185 9.66 4.30 5.08
CA GLY A 185 10.03 4.23 6.52
C GLY A 185 10.13 2.82 7.10
N HIS A 186 9.70 1.77 6.37
CA HIS A 186 9.70 0.37 6.79
C HIS A 186 9.91 -0.58 5.60
N GLY A 187 10.02 -1.88 5.89
CA GLY A 187 10.22 -2.93 4.90
C GLY A 187 11.68 -3.37 4.78
N VAL A 188 11.91 -4.42 3.97
CA VAL A 188 13.19 -5.12 3.90
C VAL A 188 14.37 -4.22 3.53
N ILE A 189 14.19 -3.26 2.62
CA ILE A 189 15.27 -2.35 2.19
C ILE A 189 15.68 -1.42 3.34
N PHE A 190 14.70 -0.84 4.05
CA PHE A 190 14.96 -0.01 5.22
C PHE A 190 15.61 -0.78 6.37
N ASP A 191 15.14 -2.02 6.63
CA ASP A 191 15.73 -2.89 7.64
C ASP A 191 17.20 -3.20 7.33
N PHE A 192 17.51 -3.51 6.07
CA PHE A 192 18.89 -3.80 5.65
C PHE A 192 19.78 -2.57 5.74
N VAL A 193 19.33 -1.41 5.28
CA VAL A 193 20.10 -0.15 5.41
C VAL A 193 20.35 0.19 6.88
N ARG A 194 19.34 0.04 7.75
CA ARG A 194 19.49 0.28 9.20
C ARG A 194 20.51 -0.68 9.82
N LYS A 195 20.38 -1.98 9.57
CA LYS A 195 21.31 -3.01 10.09
C LYS A 195 22.74 -2.76 9.62
N LEU A 196 22.93 -2.45 8.35
CA LEU A 196 24.26 -2.17 7.77
C LEU A 196 24.87 -0.82 8.23
N ARG A 197 24.06 0.13 8.70
CA ARG A 197 24.56 1.32 9.38
C ARG A 197 25.02 1.00 10.81
N GLU A 198 24.39 0.03 11.48
CA GLU A 198 24.75 -0.43 12.82
C GLU A 198 25.99 -1.35 12.76
N ASP A 199 26.03 -2.29 11.81
CA ASP A 199 27.16 -3.19 11.56
C ASP A 199 27.41 -3.33 10.03
N PRO A 200 28.42 -2.64 9.49
CA PRO A 200 28.73 -2.70 8.06
C PRO A 200 29.40 -4.00 7.62
N GLY A 201 29.78 -4.90 8.53
CA GLY A 201 30.44 -6.18 8.24
C GLY A 201 29.51 -7.37 8.20
N GLU A 202 28.33 -7.30 8.83
CA GLU A 202 27.37 -8.41 8.86
C GLU A 202 25.94 -7.92 8.60
N LEU A 203 25.21 -8.66 7.75
CA LEU A 203 23.79 -8.44 7.51
C LEU A 203 22.98 -9.67 7.91
N GLU A 204 22.17 -9.54 8.97
CA GLU A 204 21.18 -10.54 9.30
C GLU A 204 19.98 -10.44 8.37
N ILE A 205 19.65 -11.56 7.71
CA ILE A 205 18.52 -11.72 6.81
C ILE A 205 17.53 -12.70 7.45
N LEU A 206 16.29 -12.23 7.65
CA LEU A 206 15.23 -13.07 8.21
C LEU A 206 14.78 -14.12 7.18
N GLY A 207 14.56 -15.34 7.64
CA GLY A 207 14.17 -16.46 6.80
C GLY A 207 15.34 -17.31 6.33
N ASP A 208 15.07 -18.19 5.37
CA ASP A 208 16.06 -19.11 4.77
C ASP A 208 16.73 -18.54 3.50
N GLY A 209 16.38 -17.31 3.09
CA GLY A 209 16.95 -16.65 1.93
C GLY A 209 16.28 -17.02 0.60
N THR A 210 15.24 -17.84 0.60
CA THR A 210 14.55 -18.27 -0.63
C THR A 210 13.30 -17.43 -0.95
N GLN A 211 12.98 -16.45 -0.11
CA GLN A 211 11.82 -15.56 -0.34
C GLN A 211 12.01 -14.75 -1.61
N THR A 212 10.97 -14.75 -2.46
CA THR A 212 10.91 -13.97 -3.69
C THR A 212 9.59 -13.21 -3.78
N LYS A 213 9.66 -11.91 -4.03
CA LYS A 213 8.47 -11.04 -4.10
C LYS A 213 8.59 -10.01 -5.21
N SER A 214 7.44 -9.55 -5.68
CA SER A 214 7.33 -8.41 -6.59
C SER A 214 7.43 -7.10 -5.81
N TYR A 215 8.21 -6.16 -6.33
CA TYR A 215 8.40 -4.83 -5.78
C TYR A 215 8.06 -3.76 -6.82
N LEU A 216 7.21 -2.83 -6.44
CA LEU A 216 6.73 -1.75 -7.29
C LEU A 216 7.23 -0.40 -6.77
N TYR A 217 7.87 0.40 -7.62
CA TYR A 217 8.31 1.73 -7.23
C TYR A 217 7.12 2.67 -7.04
N ILE A 218 7.21 3.58 -6.07
CA ILE A 218 6.11 4.46 -5.67
C ILE A 218 5.50 5.26 -6.83
N ASP A 219 6.33 5.80 -7.74
CA ASP A 219 5.84 6.58 -8.88
C ASP A 219 5.00 5.70 -9.83
N ASP A 220 5.41 4.44 -10.04
CA ASP A 220 4.66 3.46 -10.83
C ASP A 220 3.36 3.08 -10.12
N CYS A 221 3.38 2.93 -8.78
CA CYS A 221 2.19 2.68 -7.98
C CYS A 221 1.16 3.80 -8.13
N VAL A 222 1.57 5.07 -7.94
CA VAL A 222 0.66 6.22 -8.08
C VAL A 222 0.11 6.33 -9.50
N SER A 223 0.95 6.11 -10.51
CA SER A 223 0.49 6.10 -11.91
C SER A 223 -0.51 4.97 -12.19
N ALA A 224 -0.33 3.80 -11.56
CA ALA A 224 -1.26 2.67 -11.63
C ALA A 224 -2.62 3.03 -11.02
N VAL A 225 -2.62 3.59 -9.80
CA VAL A 225 -3.84 4.04 -9.10
C VAL A 225 -4.64 5.00 -9.99
N LEU A 226 -3.98 6.02 -10.53
CA LEU A 226 -4.64 7.04 -11.34
C LEU A 226 -5.15 6.49 -12.68
N THR A 227 -4.35 5.63 -13.34
CA THR A 227 -4.79 4.97 -14.59
C THR A 227 -5.98 4.05 -14.34
N ALA A 228 -5.95 3.27 -13.27
CA ALA A 228 -7.04 2.39 -12.87
C ALA A 228 -8.32 3.20 -12.57
N PHE A 229 -8.19 4.28 -11.82
CA PHE A 229 -9.29 5.18 -11.47
C PHE A 229 -9.93 5.85 -12.70
N GLU A 230 -9.14 6.45 -13.57
CA GLU A 230 -9.62 7.12 -14.78
C GLU A 230 -10.29 6.16 -15.76
N ARG A 231 -9.87 4.89 -15.76
CA ARG A 231 -10.35 3.85 -16.68
C ARG A 231 -11.18 2.78 -15.99
N MET A 232 -11.67 3.08 -14.80
CA MET A 232 -12.57 2.20 -14.07
C MET A 232 -13.84 1.91 -14.87
N ARG A 233 -14.28 0.65 -14.85
CA ARG A 233 -15.51 0.20 -15.49
C ARG A 233 -16.38 -0.58 -14.52
N GLY A 234 -17.69 -0.40 -14.67
CA GLY A 234 -18.67 -1.11 -13.85
C GLY A 234 -18.80 -0.53 -12.44
N ARG A 235 -19.56 -1.23 -11.60
CA ARG A 235 -19.84 -0.81 -10.22
C ARG A 235 -18.72 -1.18 -9.26
N VAL A 236 -18.20 -2.38 -9.37
CA VAL A 236 -17.06 -2.85 -8.59
C VAL A 236 -16.02 -3.39 -9.56
N GLU A 237 -14.81 -2.90 -9.41
CA GLU A 237 -13.66 -3.38 -10.19
C GLU A 237 -12.49 -3.70 -9.24
N VAL A 238 -11.90 -4.88 -9.42
CA VAL A 238 -10.73 -5.34 -8.67
C VAL A 238 -9.56 -5.47 -9.62
N LEU A 239 -8.42 -4.86 -9.25
CA LEU A 239 -7.20 -4.90 -10.05
C LEU A 239 -5.98 -5.19 -9.19
N ASN A 240 -5.13 -6.06 -9.66
CA ASN A 240 -3.78 -6.25 -9.15
C ASN A 240 -2.86 -5.11 -9.59
N VAL A 241 -2.02 -4.64 -8.67
CA VAL A 241 -1.04 -3.57 -8.89
C VAL A 241 0.33 -4.03 -8.43
N GLY A 242 1.23 -4.30 -9.35
CA GLY A 242 2.56 -4.83 -9.05
C GLY A 242 3.50 -4.72 -10.25
N SER A 243 4.76 -5.11 -10.06
CA SER A 243 5.71 -5.32 -11.14
C SER A 243 5.43 -6.66 -11.84
N GLU A 244 5.96 -6.83 -13.06
CA GLU A 244 5.77 -8.05 -13.86
C GLU A 244 6.77 -9.16 -13.48
N ASP A 245 7.65 -8.91 -12.52
CA ASP A 245 8.74 -9.80 -12.10
C ASP A 245 8.86 -9.85 -10.57
N GLN A 246 9.82 -10.63 -10.11
CA GLN A 246 10.16 -10.82 -8.72
C GLN A 246 11.65 -10.61 -8.49
N VAL A 247 12.03 -10.32 -7.25
CA VAL A 247 13.41 -10.29 -6.78
C VAL A 247 13.55 -11.07 -5.48
N GLY A 248 14.63 -11.84 -5.35
CA GLY A 248 14.94 -12.61 -4.15
C GLY A 248 15.49 -11.72 -3.02
N VAL A 249 15.24 -12.12 -1.77
CA VAL A 249 15.71 -11.36 -0.59
C VAL A 249 17.24 -11.22 -0.56
N ARG A 250 17.98 -12.26 -1.01
CA ARG A 250 19.44 -12.20 -1.14
C ARG A 250 19.88 -11.15 -2.17
N GLU A 251 19.22 -11.11 -3.32
CA GLU A 251 19.51 -10.13 -4.37
C GLU A 251 19.17 -8.69 -3.91
N ILE A 252 18.16 -8.53 -3.06
CA ILE A 252 17.87 -7.24 -2.40
C ILE A 252 19.05 -6.84 -1.50
N ALA A 253 19.59 -7.77 -0.72
CA ALA A 253 20.75 -7.53 0.14
C ALA A 253 21.96 -7.10 -0.68
N ASP A 254 22.26 -7.82 -1.79
CA ASP A 254 23.36 -7.47 -2.70
C ASP A 254 23.20 -6.02 -3.24
N VAL A 255 21.99 -5.64 -3.68
CA VAL A 255 21.70 -4.29 -4.18
C VAL A 255 21.89 -3.23 -3.09
N VAL A 256 21.44 -3.50 -1.85
CA VAL A 256 21.61 -2.55 -0.74
C VAL A 256 23.09 -2.36 -0.39
N VAL A 257 23.86 -3.46 -0.30
CA VAL A 257 25.31 -3.43 -0.04
C VAL A 257 26.03 -2.61 -1.12
N GLU A 258 25.67 -2.83 -2.40
CA GLU A 258 26.23 -2.09 -3.54
C GLU A 258 25.94 -0.58 -3.45
N GLU A 259 24.68 -0.18 -3.19
CA GLU A 259 24.29 1.24 -3.10
C GLU A 259 24.86 1.94 -1.86
N MET A 260 25.09 1.19 -0.76
CA MET A 260 25.83 1.68 0.41
C MET A 260 27.35 1.68 0.23
N ARG A 261 27.88 1.15 -0.91
CA ARG A 261 29.30 1.06 -1.23
C ARG A 261 30.11 0.26 -0.20
N LEU A 262 29.48 -0.70 0.45
CA LEU A 262 30.12 -1.61 1.40
C LEU A 262 30.82 -2.76 0.66
N LYS A 263 31.80 -3.38 1.33
CA LYS A 263 32.56 -4.53 0.80
C LYS A 263 32.66 -5.60 1.86
N ASP A 264 32.78 -6.84 1.41
CA ASP A 264 33.03 -8.02 2.27
C ASP A 264 31.98 -8.20 3.38
N VAL A 265 30.70 -7.89 3.08
CA VAL A 265 29.57 -8.07 4.02
C VAL A 265 29.21 -9.55 4.09
N ASN A 266 29.21 -10.11 5.31
CA ASN A 266 28.74 -11.46 5.57
C ASN A 266 27.22 -11.51 5.70
N PHE A 267 26.54 -12.35 4.92
CA PHE A 267 25.09 -12.56 5.02
C PHE A 267 24.77 -13.71 5.95
N ARG A 268 24.10 -13.43 7.04
CA ARG A 268 23.67 -14.42 8.03
C ARG A 268 22.16 -14.63 7.96
N PHE A 269 21.75 -15.79 7.43
CA PHE A 269 20.33 -16.17 7.38
C PHE A 269 19.88 -16.76 8.70
N THR A 270 18.69 -16.38 9.20
CA THR A 270 18.16 -16.89 10.48
C THR A 270 17.59 -18.30 10.38
N GLY A 271 17.44 -18.85 9.15
CA GLY A 271 16.75 -20.11 8.88
C GLY A 271 15.22 -20.01 8.91
N GLY A 272 14.69 -18.99 9.58
CA GLY A 272 13.27 -18.63 9.57
C GLY A 272 12.36 -19.53 10.39
N VAL A 273 11.05 -19.33 10.18
CA VAL A 273 9.96 -20.10 10.81
C VAL A 273 9.07 -20.70 9.72
N ASP A 274 8.23 -21.68 10.06
CA ASP A 274 7.19 -22.26 9.19
C ASP A 274 7.63 -22.49 7.72
N GLY A 275 8.69 -23.28 7.54
CA GLY A 275 9.23 -23.60 6.22
C GLY A 275 10.16 -22.51 5.65
N GLY A 276 10.86 -21.78 6.50
CA GLY A 276 11.91 -20.82 6.13
C GLY A 276 11.41 -19.42 5.88
N ARG A 277 10.21 -19.05 6.35
CA ARG A 277 9.65 -17.67 6.27
C ARG A 277 10.42 -16.73 7.16
N GLY A 278 10.37 -15.43 6.85
CA GLY A 278 10.98 -14.40 7.68
C GLY A 278 10.30 -14.25 9.04
N TRP A 279 8.97 -14.41 9.08
CA TRP A 279 8.12 -14.39 10.29
C TRP A 279 6.83 -15.18 10.04
N VAL A 280 6.05 -15.46 11.09
CA VAL A 280 4.75 -16.13 11.00
C VAL A 280 3.78 -15.27 10.19
N GLY A 281 3.18 -15.85 9.14
CA GLY A 281 2.29 -15.12 8.22
C GLY A 281 3.01 -14.41 7.04
N ASP A 282 4.33 -14.53 6.93
CA ASP A 282 5.08 -14.02 5.77
C ASP A 282 4.83 -14.89 4.53
N VAL A 283 4.36 -14.28 3.45
CA VAL A 283 4.20 -14.94 2.14
C VAL A 283 5.56 -15.06 1.46
N LYS A 284 6.07 -16.28 1.26
CA LYS A 284 7.42 -16.53 0.69
C LYS A 284 7.55 -16.17 -0.78
N ASN A 285 6.52 -16.49 -1.58
CA ASN A 285 6.53 -16.29 -3.03
C ASN A 285 5.31 -15.47 -3.44
N MET A 286 5.53 -14.27 -3.98
CA MET A 286 4.43 -13.39 -4.36
C MET A 286 4.73 -12.68 -5.67
N LEU A 287 3.93 -12.97 -6.69
CA LEU A 287 3.87 -12.25 -7.96
C LEU A 287 2.41 -12.15 -8.39
N LEU A 288 1.96 -10.94 -8.68
CA LEU A 288 0.60 -10.67 -9.14
C LEU A 288 0.53 -10.70 -10.67
N ASP A 289 -0.54 -11.25 -11.21
CA ASP A 289 -0.90 -11.04 -12.61
C ASP A 289 -1.49 -9.63 -12.77
N VAL A 290 -0.83 -8.79 -13.51
CA VAL A 290 -1.22 -7.39 -13.77
C VAL A 290 -1.79 -7.18 -15.18
N THR A 291 -2.16 -8.25 -15.87
CA THR A 291 -2.65 -8.22 -17.26
C THR A 291 -3.87 -7.32 -17.40
N ARG A 292 -4.82 -7.35 -16.44
CA ARG A 292 -6.02 -6.50 -16.47
C ARG A 292 -5.67 -5.02 -16.40
N LEU A 293 -4.73 -4.64 -15.54
CA LEU A 293 -4.28 -3.25 -15.42
C LEU A 293 -3.48 -2.81 -16.68
N LYS A 294 -2.65 -3.70 -17.24
CA LYS A 294 -1.94 -3.45 -18.51
C LYS A 294 -2.91 -3.23 -19.67
N ALA A 295 -4.00 -3.98 -19.73
CA ALA A 295 -5.05 -3.78 -20.73
C ALA A 295 -5.73 -2.40 -20.64
N LYS A 296 -5.62 -1.73 -19.49
CA LYS A 296 -6.01 -0.32 -19.31
C LYS A 296 -4.94 0.66 -19.77
N GLY A 297 -3.82 0.19 -20.35
CA GLY A 297 -2.73 1.00 -20.89
C GLY A 297 -1.71 1.48 -19.85
N TRP A 298 -1.71 0.91 -18.64
CA TRP A 298 -0.65 1.11 -17.68
C TRP A 298 0.50 0.14 -17.90
N LYS A 299 1.73 0.61 -17.61
CA LYS A 299 2.93 -0.22 -17.61
C LYS A 299 3.91 0.33 -16.57
N PRO A 300 4.55 -0.53 -15.74
CA PRO A 300 5.58 -0.08 -14.82
C PRO A 300 6.80 0.43 -15.60
N LYS A 301 7.45 1.45 -15.08
CA LYS A 301 8.69 2.00 -15.60
C LYS A 301 9.89 1.18 -15.14
N TYR A 302 9.82 0.65 -13.91
CA TYR A 302 10.89 -0.09 -13.27
C TYR A 302 10.47 -1.55 -13.06
N ASN A 303 11.40 -2.49 -13.22
CA ASN A 303 11.27 -3.85 -12.72
C ASN A 303 11.52 -3.90 -11.20
N SER A 304 11.27 -5.05 -10.55
CA SER A 304 11.40 -5.20 -9.09
C SER A 304 12.81 -4.86 -8.59
N LYS A 305 13.86 -5.33 -9.29
CA LYS A 305 15.24 -5.06 -8.90
C LYS A 305 15.60 -3.57 -9.04
N GLU A 306 15.13 -2.92 -10.09
CA GLU A 306 15.33 -1.49 -10.30
C GLU A 306 14.57 -0.65 -9.26
N ALA A 307 13.34 -1.05 -8.90
CA ALA A 307 12.55 -0.41 -7.83
C ALA A 307 13.30 -0.48 -6.48
N VAL A 308 13.86 -1.65 -6.15
CA VAL A 308 14.72 -1.84 -4.97
C VAL A 308 15.93 -0.93 -5.04
N ARG A 309 16.64 -0.90 -6.17
CA ARG A 309 17.84 -0.07 -6.37
C ARG A 309 17.54 1.42 -6.22
N GLN A 310 16.48 1.92 -6.86
CA GLN A 310 16.09 3.33 -6.75
C GLN A 310 15.75 3.72 -5.30
N THR A 311 15.14 2.79 -4.55
CA THR A 311 14.83 3.01 -3.14
C THR A 311 16.09 3.01 -2.30
N ALA A 312 16.93 1.97 -2.41
CA ALA A 312 18.18 1.82 -1.66
C ALA A 312 19.09 3.04 -1.85
N ARG A 313 19.28 3.50 -3.10
CA ARG A 313 20.10 4.67 -3.43
C ARG A 313 19.64 5.94 -2.68
N ARG A 314 18.32 6.16 -2.57
CA ARG A 314 17.78 7.36 -1.93
C ARG A 314 17.80 7.33 -0.41
N ILE A 315 17.85 6.14 0.20
CA ILE A 315 17.87 6.00 1.66
C ILE A 315 19.28 5.71 2.21
N ALA A 316 20.21 5.25 1.36
CA ALA A 316 21.61 5.01 1.75
C ALA A 316 22.42 6.32 1.88
N THR A 317 22.02 7.37 1.18
CA THR A 317 22.57 8.72 1.27
C THR A 317 22.05 9.46 2.49
#